data_e826b49a304566716cd5c08d3f8ee10e
#
_entry.id   e826b49a304566716cd5c08d3f8ee10e
#
_cell.length_a   1.000
_cell.length_b   1.000
_cell.length_c   1.000
_cell.angle_alpha   90.00
_cell.angle_beta   90.00
_cell.angle_gamma   90.00
#
_symmetry.space_group_name_H-M   'P 1'
#
loop_
_entity.id
_entity.type
_entity.pdbx_description
1 polymer ?
#
loop_
_entity_poly.entity_id
_entity_poly.type
_entity_poly.pdbx_seq_one_letter_code
_entity_poly.pdbx_strand_id
1 'polypeptide(L)'
;MIHPDVRDVRLETQGMRRPVVGVIGNAYRIENRFATQMVGERNLRAVAEVSGALPLMFAGCPEITDIGALLDTVNGVVLTGARANVHPTHFRTEPHERHEPYDQHRDDVALALSEACVARGIPLFGICRGLQEMNVAFGGSLHPEIRELPGRMNHRMPRLENGEIHPDPTVVFADRHDVNLVPGGAFATLLGCQTIRVNSLHGQGILDPGERVVIEGVAEDGTIEAIRIADAPGFALGVQWHAEYDPQRNPINRALFQAFGEALLASKGRA
;
A
#
# COMPACT_ATOMS: atom_id res chain seq x y z
N MET A 1 -2.81 9.15 33.69
CA MET A 1 -4.23 8.81 33.97
C MET A 1 -4.63 7.78 32.93
N ILE A 2 -4.91 6.55 33.32
CA ILE A 2 -5.44 5.49 32.42
C ILE A 2 -6.90 5.85 32.18
N HIS A 3 -7.28 5.97 30.90
CA HIS A 3 -8.64 6.29 30.48
C HIS A 3 -9.61 5.23 31.04
N PRO A 4 -10.76 5.60 31.64
CA PRO A 4 -11.66 4.64 32.33
C PRO A 4 -12.35 3.62 31.41
N ASP A 5 -12.22 3.73 30.07
CA ASP A 5 -12.89 2.86 29.09
C ASP A 5 -12.03 1.71 28.54
N VAL A 6 -10.99 1.28 29.27
CA VAL A 6 -10.17 0.11 28.87
C VAL A 6 -10.90 -1.24 29.08
N ARG A 7 -12.21 -1.22 29.35
CA ARG A 7 -12.98 -2.43 29.74
C ARG A 7 -13.30 -3.39 28.59
N ASP A 8 -13.04 -3.02 27.31
CA ASP A 8 -13.31 -3.86 26.13
C ASP A 8 -12.06 -4.39 25.44
N VAL A 9 -10.95 -4.54 26.15
CA VAL A 9 -9.81 -5.27 25.58
C VAL A 9 -10.23 -6.74 25.46
N ARG A 10 -10.35 -7.23 24.21
CA ARG A 10 -10.69 -8.62 23.93
C ARG A 10 -9.54 -9.52 24.39
N LEU A 11 -9.68 -10.15 25.54
CA LEU A 11 -8.71 -11.09 26.09
C LEU A 11 -8.95 -12.53 25.65
N GLU A 12 -10.13 -12.83 25.08
CA GLU A 12 -10.51 -14.17 24.67
C GLU A 12 -10.68 -14.27 23.15
N THR A 13 -10.05 -15.26 22.55
CA THR A 13 -10.31 -15.68 21.17
C THR A 13 -11.44 -16.72 21.19
N GLN A 14 -12.66 -16.30 20.92
CA GLN A 14 -13.75 -17.25 20.63
C GLN A 14 -13.56 -17.78 19.20
N GLY A 15 -13.05 -18.99 19.05
CA GLY A 15 -12.92 -19.65 17.76
C GLY A 15 -11.52 -19.62 17.14
N MET A 16 -11.43 -19.77 15.82
CA MET A 16 -10.18 -19.83 15.04
C MET A 16 -9.32 -18.57 15.28
N ARG A 17 -8.02 -18.75 15.51
CA ARG A 17 -7.07 -17.64 15.61
C ARG A 17 -7.15 -16.76 14.36
N ARG A 18 -7.29 -15.46 14.54
CA ARG A 18 -7.23 -14.51 13.42
C ARG A 18 -5.89 -14.62 12.70
N PRO A 19 -5.83 -14.44 11.37
CA PRO A 19 -4.58 -14.22 10.68
C PRO A 19 -3.86 -12.98 11.24
N VAL A 20 -2.54 -12.99 11.21
CA VAL A 20 -1.70 -11.84 11.58
C VAL A 20 -1.18 -11.19 10.30
N VAL A 21 -1.32 -9.88 10.20
CA VAL A 21 -0.83 -9.10 9.05
C VAL A 21 0.23 -8.12 9.50
N GLY A 22 1.41 -8.24 8.91
CA GLY A 22 2.46 -7.24 9.07
C GLY A 22 2.12 -5.96 8.30
N VAL A 23 2.16 -4.82 8.98
CA VAL A 23 1.90 -3.51 8.38
C VAL A 23 3.13 -2.64 8.54
N ILE A 24 3.79 -2.29 7.42
CA ILE A 24 5.06 -1.56 7.45
C ILE A 24 4.88 -0.13 7.96
N GLY A 25 5.76 0.28 8.86
CA GLY A 25 5.85 1.65 9.37
C GLY A 25 6.56 2.61 8.41
N ASN A 26 6.31 3.89 8.63
CA ASN A 26 6.96 5.01 7.96
C ASN A 26 7.85 5.75 8.96
N ALA A 27 9.03 6.18 8.53
CA ALA A 27 9.89 7.03 9.34
C ALA A 27 9.30 8.44 9.47
N TYR A 28 9.20 8.89 10.71
CA TYR A 28 8.78 10.25 11.05
C TYR A 28 9.71 10.84 12.12
N ARG A 29 9.78 12.17 12.18
CA ARG A 29 10.43 12.89 13.27
C ARG A 29 9.40 13.75 13.98
N ILE A 30 9.09 13.39 15.22
CA ILE A 30 8.26 14.22 16.10
C ILE A 30 9.13 15.39 16.57
N GLU A 31 8.60 16.63 16.43
CA GLU A 31 9.30 17.88 16.79
C GLU A 31 10.70 17.99 16.17
N ASN A 32 10.92 17.38 14.99
CA ASN A 32 12.22 17.28 14.34
C ASN A 32 13.36 16.66 15.20
N ARG A 33 13.02 16.01 16.32
CA ARG A 33 13.97 15.43 17.28
C ARG A 33 13.87 13.92 17.40
N PHE A 34 12.67 13.42 17.59
CA PHE A 34 12.46 12.02 17.94
C PHE A 34 12.14 11.21 16.70
N ALA A 35 13.07 10.32 16.31
CA ALA A 35 12.81 9.34 15.25
C ALA A 35 11.73 8.36 15.70
N THR A 36 10.72 8.17 14.89
CA THR A 36 9.59 7.28 15.16
C THR A 36 9.23 6.47 13.91
N GLN A 37 8.63 5.32 14.14
CA GLN A 37 7.98 4.53 13.09
C GLN A 37 6.47 4.62 13.29
N MET A 38 5.73 5.03 12.26
CA MET A 38 4.30 5.29 12.36
C MET A 38 3.53 4.63 11.23
N VAL A 39 2.34 4.15 11.55
CA VAL A 39 1.36 3.67 10.57
C VAL A 39 0.08 4.48 10.73
N GLY A 40 -0.51 4.91 9.63
CA GLY A 40 -1.83 5.56 9.66
C GLY A 40 -2.89 4.59 10.19
N GLU A 41 -3.67 5.01 11.20
CA GLU A 41 -4.70 4.19 11.85
C GLU A 41 -5.68 3.55 10.84
N ARG A 42 -5.95 4.22 9.72
CA ARG A 42 -6.82 3.70 8.65
C ARG A 42 -6.34 2.36 8.09
N ASN A 43 -5.03 2.19 7.91
CA ASN A 43 -4.46 0.92 7.44
C ASN A 43 -4.73 -0.20 8.45
N LEU A 44 -4.54 0.08 9.75
CA LEU A 44 -4.78 -0.89 10.81
C LEU A 44 -6.26 -1.25 10.91
N ARG A 45 -7.14 -0.25 10.80
CA ARG A 45 -8.60 -0.48 10.79
C ARG A 45 -9.05 -1.28 9.58
N ALA A 46 -8.57 -0.98 8.37
CA ALA A 46 -8.92 -1.72 7.16
C ALA A 46 -8.56 -3.21 7.30
N VAL A 47 -7.35 -3.51 7.80
CA VAL A 47 -6.91 -4.89 8.08
C VAL A 47 -7.78 -5.54 9.16
N ALA A 48 -8.03 -4.84 10.27
CA ALA A 48 -8.75 -5.43 11.40
C ALA A 48 -10.24 -5.65 11.13
N GLU A 49 -10.89 -4.68 10.51
CA GLU A 49 -12.34 -4.57 10.43
C GLU A 49 -12.90 -5.14 9.10
N VAL A 50 -12.11 -5.11 8.02
CA VAL A 50 -12.54 -5.59 6.70
C VAL A 50 -11.86 -6.91 6.33
N SER A 51 -10.53 -7.03 6.50
CA SER A 51 -9.84 -8.31 6.25
C SER A 51 -9.99 -9.32 7.40
N GLY A 52 -10.53 -8.92 8.55
CA GLY A 52 -10.73 -9.80 9.70
C GLY A 52 -9.44 -10.30 10.36
N ALA A 53 -8.32 -9.64 10.13
CA ALA A 53 -7.00 -10.02 10.61
C ALA A 53 -6.53 -9.18 11.81
N LEU A 54 -5.48 -9.61 12.49
CA LEU A 54 -4.79 -8.82 13.52
C LEU A 54 -3.65 -8.01 12.86
N PRO A 55 -3.72 -6.68 12.80
CA PRO A 55 -2.61 -5.89 12.29
C PRO A 55 -1.46 -5.83 13.31
N LEU A 56 -0.26 -6.12 12.85
CA LEU A 56 0.99 -6.00 13.59
C LEU A 56 1.89 -4.99 12.90
N MET A 57 2.14 -3.86 13.54
CA MET A 57 3.06 -2.85 13.00
C MET A 57 4.51 -3.34 13.11
N PHE A 58 5.30 -3.15 12.07
CA PHE A 58 6.75 -3.38 12.11
C PHE A 58 7.51 -2.19 11.51
N ALA A 59 8.79 -2.07 11.89
CA ALA A 59 9.60 -0.94 11.43
C ALA A 59 10.05 -1.10 9.98
N GLY A 60 9.97 -0.03 9.20
CA GLY A 60 10.67 0.10 7.91
C GLY A 60 12.13 0.50 8.14
N CYS A 61 12.90 -0.34 8.85
CA CYS A 61 14.27 -0.02 9.26
C CYS A 61 15.11 -1.31 9.24
N PRO A 62 16.06 -1.44 8.31
CA PRO A 62 16.78 -2.71 8.08
C PRO A 62 17.61 -3.15 9.29
N GLU A 63 18.08 -2.21 10.14
CA GLU A 63 18.91 -2.53 11.30
C GLU A 63 18.15 -3.27 12.41
N ILE A 64 16.82 -3.19 12.42
CA ILE A 64 15.98 -3.77 13.47
C ILE A 64 14.87 -4.68 12.93
N THR A 65 14.78 -4.87 11.61
CA THR A 65 13.76 -5.71 10.97
C THR A 65 14.40 -6.96 10.36
N ASP A 66 14.20 -8.10 11.01
CA ASP A 66 14.50 -9.42 10.44
C ASP A 66 13.31 -9.89 9.59
N ILE A 67 13.49 -9.83 8.25
CA ILE A 67 12.44 -10.22 7.29
C ILE A 67 12.07 -11.70 7.44
N GLY A 68 13.04 -12.58 7.69
CA GLY A 68 12.80 -14.01 7.88
C GLY A 68 11.87 -14.26 9.06
N ALA A 69 12.27 -13.75 10.23
CA ALA A 69 11.48 -13.87 11.46
C ALA A 69 10.10 -13.20 11.37
N LEU A 70 10.01 -12.05 10.66
CA LEU A 70 8.73 -11.40 10.39
C LEU A 70 7.80 -12.29 9.58
N LEU A 71 8.29 -12.84 8.46
CA LEU A 71 7.49 -13.69 7.56
C LEU A 71 7.12 -15.05 8.18
N ASP A 72 7.87 -15.52 9.15
CA ASP A 72 7.52 -16.71 9.95
C ASP A 72 6.42 -16.39 10.99
N THR A 73 6.23 -15.11 11.30
CA THR A 73 5.25 -14.64 12.30
C THR A 73 3.91 -14.24 11.70
N VAL A 74 3.91 -13.71 10.47
CA VAL A 74 2.71 -13.13 9.83
C VAL A 74 2.12 -14.04 8.74
N ASN A 75 0.83 -13.87 8.47
CA ASN A 75 0.14 -14.59 7.40
C ASN A 75 0.02 -13.76 6.11
N GLY A 76 0.38 -12.48 6.16
CA GLY A 76 0.37 -11.58 5.02
C GLY A 76 0.98 -10.24 5.38
N VAL A 77 1.24 -9.42 4.38
CA VAL A 77 1.90 -8.12 4.52
C VAL A 77 1.12 -7.03 3.79
N VAL A 78 1.00 -5.86 4.41
CA VAL A 78 0.53 -4.62 3.79
C VAL A 78 1.69 -3.63 3.72
N LEU A 79 2.04 -3.21 2.50
CA LEU A 79 2.92 -2.07 2.25
C LEU A 79 2.06 -0.81 2.15
N THR A 80 2.18 0.06 3.13
CA THR A 80 1.33 1.25 3.27
C THR A 80 1.76 2.39 2.35
N GLY A 81 0.85 3.33 2.09
CA GLY A 81 1.20 4.63 1.54
C GLY A 81 2.13 5.43 2.45
N ALA A 82 2.90 6.35 1.86
CA ALA A 82 3.79 7.25 2.58
C ALA A 82 3.92 8.61 1.87
N ARG A 83 4.37 9.61 2.62
CA ARG A 83 4.73 10.92 2.05
C ARG A 83 6.06 10.88 1.31
N ALA A 84 6.99 10.07 1.79
CA ALA A 84 8.30 9.91 1.18
C ALA A 84 8.18 9.16 -0.14
N ASN A 85 8.90 9.64 -1.14
CA ASN A 85 9.09 8.94 -2.41
C ASN A 85 10.03 7.75 -2.21
N VAL A 86 9.92 6.73 -3.07
CA VAL A 86 10.94 5.69 -3.23
C VAL A 86 12.20 6.35 -3.78
N HIS A 87 13.35 6.05 -3.21
CA HIS A 87 14.60 6.69 -3.58
C HIS A 87 15.06 6.28 -4.99
N PRO A 88 15.43 7.23 -5.84
CA PRO A 88 15.75 6.98 -7.27
C PRO A 88 16.88 6.00 -7.53
N THR A 89 17.82 5.84 -6.60
CA THR A 89 18.92 4.86 -6.75
C THR A 89 18.44 3.43 -6.92
N HIS A 90 17.26 3.06 -6.37
CA HIS A 90 16.70 1.72 -6.52
C HIS A 90 16.21 1.42 -7.94
N PHE A 91 15.95 2.45 -8.75
CA PHE A 91 15.59 2.31 -10.16
C PHE A 91 16.52 3.09 -11.10
N ARG A 92 17.79 3.27 -10.68
CA ARG A 92 18.92 3.76 -11.46
C ARG A 92 18.75 5.16 -12.05
N THR A 93 18.12 6.07 -11.30
CA THR A 93 18.01 7.49 -11.62
C THR A 93 18.60 8.33 -10.50
N GLU A 94 18.94 9.60 -10.83
CA GLU A 94 19.55 10.50 -9.85
C GLU A 94 18.51 11.13 -8.94
N PRO A 95 18.77 11.23 -7.62
CA PRO A 95 17.89 11.94 -6.69
C PRO A 95 17.92 13.44 -6.93
N HIS A 96 16.81 14.11 -6.61
CA HIS A 96 16.72 15.55 -6.70
C HIS A 96 15.96 16.10 -5.48
N GLU A 97 16.48 17.16 -4.85
CA GLU A 97 15.92 17.76 -3.63
C GLU A 97 14.43 18.15 -3.73
N ARG A 98 13.97 18.59 -4.91
CA ARG A 98 12.55 18.93 -5.11
C ARG A 98 11.57 17.76 -5.00
N HIS A 99 12.10 16.53 -5.00
CA HIS A 99 11.32 15.29 -4.89
C HIS A 99 11.41 14.64 -3.52
N GLU A 100 12.08 15.29 -2.59
CA GLU A 100 12.11 14.87 -1.18
C GLU A 100 10.74 15.04 -0.49
N PRO A 101 10.51 14.36 0.62
CA PRO A 101 11.43 13.45 1.31
C PRO A 101 11.55 12.07 0.64
N TYR A 102 12.69 11.40 0.90
CA TYR A 102 12.93 9.99 0.61
C TYR A 102 13.02 9.20 1.93
N ASP A 103 12.78 7.88 1.88
CA ASP A 103 12.95 6.97 3.03
C ASP A 103 13.65 5.69 2.57
N GLN A 104 14.98 5.76 2.43
CA GLN A 104 15.81 4.64 1.94
C GLN A 104 15.77 3.43 2.88
N HIS A 105 15.71 3.64 4.20
CA HIS A 105 15.61 2.53 5.15
C HIS A 105 14.34 1.71 4.91
N ARG A 106 13.22 2.39 4.69
CA ARG A 106 11.99 1.72 4.33
C ARG A 106 12.08 1.06 2.96
N ASP A 107 12.73 1.68 1.98
CA ASP A 107 12.93 1.09 0.65
C ASP A 107 13.65 -0.26 0.78
N ASP A 108 14.78 -0.31 1.48
CA ASP A 108 15.57 -1.53 1.67
C ASP A 108 14.74 -2.67 2.26
N VAL A 109 13.89 -2.38 3.25
CA VAL A 109 13.00 -3.38 3.86
C VAL A 109 11.87 -3.76 2.91
N ALA A 110 11.17 -2.78 2.31
CA ALA A 110 9.98 -3.04 1.52
C ALA A 110 10.26 -3.77 0.21
N LEU A 111 11.39 -3.45 -0.45
CA LEU A 111 11.79 -4.14 -1.68
C LEU A 111 12.13 -5.61 -1.41
N ALA A 112 13.00 -5.88 -0.43
CA ALA A 112 13.37 -7.24 -0.05
C ALA A 112 12.15 -8.04 0.46
N LEU A 113 11.26 -7.40 1.20
CA LEU A 113 10.03 -8.00 1.70
C LEU A 113 9.05 -8.35 0.57
N SER A 114 8.96 -7.52 -0.46
CA SER A 114 8.12 -7.78 -1.65
C SER A 114 8.57 -9.05 -2.37
N GLU A 115 9.86 -9.18 -2.62
CA GLU A 115 10.45 -10.38 -3.24
C GLU A 115 10.23 -11.63 -2.37
N ALA A 116 10.48 -11.52 -1.07
CA ALA A 116 10.36 -12.63 -0.13
C ALA A 116 8.90 -13.09 0.05
N CYS A 117 7.93 -12.18 0.12
CA CYS A 117 6.51 -12.50 0.17
C CYS A 117 6.08 -13.30 -1.07
N VAL A 118 6.43 -12.81 -2.27
CA VAL A 118 6.10 -13.49 -3.51
C VAL A 118 6.77 -14.86 -3.60
N ALA A 119 8.05 -14.96 -3.24
CA ALA A 119 8.78 -16.24 -3.27
C ALA A 119 8.18 -17.29 -2.31
N ARG A 120 7.69 -16.86 -1.14
CA ARG A 120 7.08 -17.75 -0.14
C ARG A 120 5.56 -17.94 -0.33
N GLY A 121 4.93 -17.25 -1.30
CA GLY A 121 3.48 -17.29 -1.50
C GLY A 121 2.68 -16.63 -0.36
N ILE A 122 3.31 -15.71 0.38
CA ILE A 122 2.67 -14.93 1.45
C ILE A 122 1.88 -13.79 0.81
N PRO A 123 0.59 -13.63 1.13
CA PRO A 123 -0.24 -12.55 0.64
C PRO A 123 0.40 -11.17 0.85
N LEU A 124 0.51 -10.39 -0.23
CA LEU A 124 1.11 -9.06 -0.25
C LEU A 124 0.13 -8.06 -0.86
N PHE A 125 -0.16 -6.98 -0.14
CA PHE A 125 -0.98 -5.88 -0.63
C PHE A 125 -0.23 -4.55 -0.56
N GLY A 126 0.05 -3.95 -1.73
CA GLY A 126 0.71 -2.64 -1.86
C GLY A 126 -0.29 -1.52 -2.05
N ILE A 127 -0.22 -0.45 -1.24
CA ILE A 127 -1.09 0.73 -1.31
C ILE A 127 -0.24 1.97 -1.58
N CYS A 128 -0.56 2.71 -2.64
CA CYS A 128 0.12 3.94 -3.06
C CYS A 128 1.64 3.72 -3.20
N ARG A 129 2.44 4.18 -2.24
CA ARG A 129 3.88 3.90 -2.23
C ARG A 129 4.19 2.40 -2.22
N GLY A 130 3.36 1.58 -1.56
CA GLY A 130 3.51 0.13 -1.56
C GLY A 130 3.41 -0.50 -2.94
N LEU A 131 2.52 -0.02 -3.82
CA LEU A 131 2.49 -0.43 -5.23
C LEU A 131 3.80 -0.05 -5.94
N GLN A 132 4.34 1.14 -5.68
CA GLN A 132 5.60 1.61 -6.28
C GLN A 132 6.79 0.77 -5.79
N GLU A 133 6.83 0.44 -4.50
CA GLU A 133 7.81 -0.48 -3.92
C GLU A 133 7.75 -1.86 -4.57
N MET A 134 6.55 -2.42 -4.78
CA MET A 134 6.38 -3.68 -5.51
C MET A 134 6.90 -3.59 -6.95
N ASN A 135 6.61 -2.49 -7.66
CA ASN A 135 7.12 -2.32 -9.03
C ASN A 135 8.65 -2.32 -9.07
N VAL A 136 9.28 -1.54 -8.19
CA VAL A 136 10.75 -1.42 -8.14
C VAL A 136 11.42 -2.73 -7.71
N ALA A 137 10.85 -3.46 -6.75
CA ALA A 137 11.33 -4.77 -6.32
C ALA A 137 11.44 -5.78 -7.47
N PHE A 138 10.58 -5.65 -8.48
CA PHE A 138 10.62 -6.51 -9.67
C PHE A 138 11.24 -5.82 -10.90
N GLY A 139 12.09 -4.81 -10.67
CA GLY A 139 12.94 -4.21 -11.71
C GLY A 139 12.30 -3.06 -12.49
N GLY A 140 11.14 -2.58 -12.08
CA GLY A 140 10.48 -1.43 -12.71
C GLY A 140 11.08 -0.08 -12.32
N SER A 141 10.69 0.96 -13.02
CA SER A 141 11.10 2.34 -12.76
C SER A 141 9.91 3.23 -12.36
N LEU A 142 10.22 4.38 -11.74
CA LEU A 142 9.24 5.37 -11.30
C LEU A 142 9.57 6.75 -11.89
N HIS A 143 8.51 7.53 -12.15
CA HIS A 143 8.66 8.96 -12.39
C HIS A 143 8.36 9.71 -11.08
N PRO A 144 9.25 10.60 -10.63
CA PRO A 144 9.10 11.27 -9.32
C PRO A 144 7.90 12.22 -9.25
N GLU A 145 7.41 12.70 -10.39
CA GLU A 145 6.29 13.63 -10.50
C GLU A 145 5.51 13.39 -11.80
N ILE A 146 4.52 12.51 -11.79
CA ILE A 146 3.78 12.05 -12.98
C ILE A 146 3.21 13.21 -13.79
N ARG A 147 2.69 14.26 -13.16
CA ARG A 147 2.10 15.42 -13.86
C ARG A 147 3.08 16.20 -14.73
N GLU A 148 4.39 15.96 -14.62
CA GLU A 148 5.41 16.58 -15.48
C GLU A 148 5.52 15.87 -16.84
N LEU A 149 4.97 14.67 -16.95
CA LEU A 149 4.90 13.95 -18.21
C LEU A 149 3.78 14.54 -19.10
N PRO A 150 4.01 14.61 -20.43
CA PRO A 150 2.99 15.11 -21.34
C PRO A 150 1.67 14.34 -21.26
N GLY A 151 0.56 15.07 -21.15
CA GLY A 151 -0.77 14.49 -21.12
C GLY A 151 -1.22 13.90 -19.79
N ARG A 152 -0.37 13.93 -18.75
CA ARG A 152 -0.71 13.41 -17.42
C ARG A 152 -1.47 14.42 -16.58
N MET A 153 -2.42 13.93 -15.80
CA MET A 153 -3.19 14.72 -14.83
C MET A 153 -2.36 15.02 -13.56
N ASN A 154 -2.89 15.91 -12.74
CA ASN A 154 -2.35 16.14 -11.42
C ASN A 154 -2.95 15.15 -10.42
N HIS A 155 -2.19 14.11 -10.10
CA HIS A 155 -2.56 13.06 -9.14
C HIS A 155 -2.31 13.41 -7.68
N ARG A 156 -1.74 14.58 -7.38
CA ARG A 156 -1.48 15.02 -6.01
C ARG A 156 -2.76 15.33 -5.25
N MET A 157 -2.68 15.17 -3.93
CA MET A 157 -3.77 15.56 -3.03
C MET A 157 -4.16 17.04 -3.20
N PRO A 158 -5.44 17.38 -3.00
CA PRO A 158 -5.92 18.76 -3.09
C PRO A 158 -5.28 19.63 -2.00
N ARG A 159 -4.94 20.85 -2.40
CA ARG A 159 -4.41 21.86 -1.50
C ARG A 159 -5.30 23.10 -1.55
N LEU A 160 -5.27 23.86 -0.46
CA LEU A 160 -5.83 25.19 -0.40
C LEU A 160 -4.99 26.16 -1.26
N GLU A 161 -5.52 27.36 -1.55
CA GLU A 161 -4.81 28.41 -2.32
C GLU A 161 -3.47 28.81 -1.68
N ASN A 162 -3.38 28.73 -0.35
CA ASN A 162 -2.14 28.98 0.40
C ASN A 162 -1.12 27.81 0.36
N GLY A 163 -1.45 26.72 -0.36
CA GLY A 163 -0.59 25.55 -0.51
C GLY A 163 -0.69 24.53 0.63
N GLU A 164 -1.46 24.77 1.67
CA GLU A 164 -1.70 23.81 2.75
C GLU A 164 -2.61 22.67 2.31
N ILE A 165 -2.48 21.52 2.98
CA ILE A 165 -3.37 20.38 2.76
C ILE A 165 -4.78 20.78 3.23
N HIS A 166 -5.81 20.41 2.45
CA HIS A 166 -7.19 20.66 2.84
C HIS A 166 -7.49 20.00 4.20
N PRO A 167 -8.08 20.73 5.18
CA PRO A 167 -8.27 20.22 6.53
C PRO A 167 -9.33 19.10 6.63
N ASP A 168 -10.25 19.03 5.67
CA ASP A 168 -11.29 17.99 5.65
C ASP A 168 -10.78 16.73 4.91
N PRO A 169 -10.62 15.59 5.61
CA PRO A 169 -10.21 14.35 4.98
C PRO A 169 -11.18 13.86 3.89
N THR A 170 -12.46 14.19 3.97
CA THR A 170 -13.43 13.78 2.94
C THR A 170 -13.18 14.47 1.60
N VAL A 171 -12.64 15.68 1.61
CA VAL A 171 -12.19 16.38 0.40
C VAL A 171 -10.85 15.82 -0.09
N VAL A 172 -9.92 15.54 0.83
CA VAL A 172 -8.60 14.98 0.49
C VAL A 172 -8.72 13.64 -0.20
N PHE A 173 -9.59 12.78 0.29
CA PHE A 173 -9.79 11.40 -0.20
C PHE A 173 -11.03 11.23 -1.08
N ALA A 174 -11.62 12.32 -1.57
CA ALA A 174 -12.72 12.24 -2.54
C ALA A 174 -12.25 11.54 -3.83
N ASP A 175 -13.15 10.79 -4.44
CA ASP A 175 -12.91 10.17 -5.75
C ASP A 175 -12.65 11.25 -6.82
N ARG A 176 -11.63 11.06 -7.66
CA ARG A 176 -11.11 12.08 -8.57
C ARG A 176 -11.13 11.70 -10.03
N HIS A 177 -10.71 10.48 -10.35
CA HIS A 177 -10.60 10.02 -11.74
C HIS A 177 -11.05 8.57 -11.88
N ASP A 178 -11.33 8.21 -13.11
CA ASP A 178 -11.68 6.85 -13.46
C ASP A 178 -10.41 6.03 -13.75
N VAL A 179 -10.48 4.74 -13.40
CA VAL A 179 -9.45 3.74 -13.72
C VAL A 179 -10.10 2.65 -14.55
N ASN A 180 -9.61 2.45 -15.77
CA ASN A 180 -10.02 1.38 -16.65
C ASN A 180 -9.26 0.10 -16.27
N LEU A 181 -9.98 -0.92 -15.87
CA LEU A 181 -9.44 -2.22 -15.51
C LEU A 181 -9.23 -3.08 -16.75
N VAL A 182 -8.17 -3.89 -16.72
CA VAL A 182 -7.89 -4.81 -17.84
C VAL A 182 -8.98 -5.88 -17.93
N PRO A 183 -9.67 -6.02 -19.07
CA PRO A 183 -10.74 -7.02 -19.23
C PRO A 183 -10.23 -8.44 -18.97
N GLY A 184 -10.92 -9.17 -18.06
CA GLY A 184 -10.50 -10.51 -17.64
C GLY A 184 -9.30 -10.55 -16.70
N GLY A 185 -8.74 -9.40 -16.33
CA GLY A 185 -7.69 -9.27 -15.34
C GLY A 185 -8.18 -9.58 -13.91
N ALA A 186 -7.25 -9.66 -12.98
CA ALA A 186 -7.55 -10.00 -11.59
C ALA A 186 -8.49 -8.98 -10.93
N PHE A 187 -8.25 -7.68 -11.14
CA PHE A 187 -9.10 -6.63 -10.57
C PHE A 187 -10.49 -6.60 -11.21
N ALA A 188 -10.60 -6.71 -12.54
CA ALA A 188 -11.90 -6.72 -13.22
C ALA A 188 -12.74 -7.93 -12.78
N THR A 189 -12.10 -9.08 -12.60
CA THR A 189 -12.74 -10.31 -12.10
C THR A 189 -13.18 -10.15 -10.64
N LEU A 190 -12.31 -9.64 -9.79
CA LEU A 190 -12.58 -9.45 -8.35
C LEU A 190 -13.71 -8.43 -8.11
N LEU A 191 -13.69 -7.33 -8.86
CA LEU A 191 -14.61 -6.20 -8.66
C LEU A 191 -15.91 -6.33 -9.48
N GLY A 192 -15.93 -7.21 -10.48
CA GLY A 192 -17.10 -7.43 -11.35
C GLY A 192 -17.44 -6.26 -12.26
N CYS A 193 -16.47 -5.37 -12.55
CA CYS A 193 -16.65 -4.20 -13.40
C CYS A 193 -15.40 -3.90 -14.25
N GLN A 194 -15.53 -3.02 -15.22
CA GLN A 194 -14.42 -2.64 -16.11
C GLN A 194 -13.87 -1.24 -15.83
N THR A 195 -14.59 -0.43 -15.11
CA THR A 195 -14.18 0.93 -14.73
C THR A 195 -14.56 1.18 -13.28
N ILE A 196 -13.65 1.77 -12.53
CA ILE A 196 -13.85 2.19 -11.15
C ILE A 196 -13.46 3.66 -11.01
N ARG A 197 -14.00 4.33 -9.99
CA ARG A 197 -13.61 5.69 -9.66
C ARG A 197 -12.90 5.71 -8.33
N VAL A 198 -11.72 6.40 -8.26
CA VAL A 198 -10.81 6.32 -7.12
C VAL A 198 -10.30 7.69 -6.67
N ASN A 199 -9.84 7.78 -5.42
CA ASN A 199 -9.11 8.94 -4.92
C ASN A 199 -7.68 8.97 -5.48
N SER A 200 -6.99 10.13 -5.38
CA SER A 200 -5.64 10.28 -5.88
C SER A 200 -4.84 11.28 -5.04
N LEU A 201 -3.73 10.81 -4.46
CA LEU A 201 -2.91 11.57 -3.50
C LEU A 201 -1.40 11.40 -3.71
N HIS A 202 -0.96 11.09 -4.94
CA HIS A 202 0.44 10.79 -5.22
C HIS A 202 1.05 11.75 -6.25
N GLY A 203 2.35 11.98 -6.18
CA GLY A 203 3.13 12.65 -7.23
C GLY A 203 3.98 11.65 -7.99
N GLN A 204 4.66 10.77 -7.27
CA GLN A 204 5.42 9.67 -7.85
C GLN A 204 4.47 8.58 -8.37
N GLY A 205 4.84 7.93 -9.47
CA GLY A 205 4.08 6.82 -10.03
C GLY A 205 4.95 5.95 -10.95
N ILE A 206 4.42 4.81 -11.37
CA ILE A 206 5.13 3.88 -12.24
C ILE A 206 5.38 4.53 -13.61
N LEU A 207 6.64 4.51 -14.05
CA LEU A 207 7.06 4.90 -15.41
C LEU A 207 7.13 3.67 -16.30
N ASP A 208 7.96 2.71 -15.90
CA ASP A 208 8.07 1.42 -16.59
C ASP A 208 7.73 0.28 -15.62
N PRO A 209 6.84 -0.64 -15.98
CA PRO A 209 6.56 -1.80 -15.15
C PRO A 209 7.75 -2.76 -15.12
N GLY A 210 8.00 -3.38 -13.96
CA GLY A 210 9.02 -4.43 -13.81
C GLY A 210 8.64 -5.70 -14.59
N GLU A 211 9.62 -6.59 -14.83
CA GLU A 211 9.46 -7.79 -15.68
C GLU A 211 8.30 -8.70 -15.23
N ARG A 212 8.03 -8.77 -13.93
CA ARG A 212 6.94 -9.57 -13.35
C ARG A 212 5.69 -8.76 -13.02
N VAL A 213 5.70 -7.47 -13.31
CA VAL A 213 4.56 -6.58 -13.02
C VAL A 213 3.58 -6.63 -14.18
N VAL A 214 2.36 -7.08 -13.89
CA VAL A 214 1.25 -7.08 -14.83
C VAL A 214 0.35 -5.91 -14.50
N ILE A 215 0.11 -5.05 -15.49
CA ILE A 215 -0.82 -3.91 -15.38
C ILE A 215 -2.24 -4.47 -15.34
N GLU A 216 -3.01 -4.04 -14.34
CA GLU A 216 -4.39 -4.45 -14.11
C GLU A 216 -5.38 -3.29 -14.23
N GLY A 217 -4.90 -2.04 -14.12
CA GLY A 217 -5.73 -0.86 -14.25
C GLY A 217 -4.93 0.37 -14.59
N VAL A 218 -5.50 1.24 -15.43
CA VAL A 218 -4.87 2.46 -15.96
C VAL A 218 -5.87 3.61 -15.89
N ALA A 219 -5.44 4.77 -15.39
CA ALA A 219 -6.22 6.00 -15.43
C ALA A 219 -6.40 6.52 -16.86
N GLU A 220 -7.34 7.43 -17.08
CA GLU A 220 -7.65 8.01 -18.39
C GLU A 220 -6.43 8.67 -19.06
N ASP A 221 -5.51 9.20 -18.25
CA ASP A 221 -4.27 9.83 -18.71
C ASP A 221 -3.11 8.85 -18.98
N GLY A 222 -3.37 7.55 -18.78
CA GLY A 222 -2.39 6.49 -18.96
C GLY A 222 -1.51 6.21 -17.72
N THR A 223 -1.82 6.81 -16.55
CA THR A 223 -1.13 6.48 -15.30
C THR A 223 -1.51 5.08 -14.82
N ILE A 224 -0.51 4.26 -14.48
CA ILE A 224 -0.73 2.90 -13.95
C ILE A 224 -1.24 3.00 -12.52
N GLU A 225 -2.43 2.46 -12.28
CA GLU A 225 -3.16 2.59 -11.02
C GLU A 225 -3.35 1.26 -10.29
N ALA A 226 -3.29 0.13 -10.98
CA ALA A 226 -3.40 -1.20 -10.39
C ALA A 226 -2.44 -2.19 -11.05
N ILE A 227 -1.80 -3.01 -10.23
CA ILE A 227 -0.88 -4.06 -10.67
C ILE A 227 -1.11 -5.37 -9.93
N ARG A 228 -0.65 -6.46 -10.54
CA ARG A 228 -0.38 -7.73 -9.85
C ARG A 228 1.02 -8.22 -10.19
N ILE A 229 1.57 -9.10 -9.35
CA ILE A 229 2.81 -9.79 -9.67
C ILE A 229 2.49 -11.11 -10.38
N ALA A 230 3.06 -11.29 -11.57
CA ALA A 230 2.93 -12.52 -12.35
C ALA A 230 3.53 -13.71 -11.59
N ASP A 231 2.92 -14.88 -11.76
CA ASP A 231 3.37 -16.15 -11.19
C ASP A 231 3.58 -16.11 -9.66
N ALA A 232 2.92 -15.18 -8.97
CA ALA A 232 2.87 -15.19 -7.53
C ALA A 232 1.96 -16.35 -7.05
N PRO A 233 2.47 -17.24 -6.15
CA PRO A 233 1.66 -18.38 -5.66
C PRO A 233 0.46 -17.96 -4.81
N GLY A 234 0.41 -16.70 -4.37
CA GLY A 234 -0.60 -16.12 -3.52
C GLY A 234 -1.07 -14.76 -4.03
N PHE A 235 -1.88 -14.09 -3.19
CA PHE A 235 -2.34 -12.72 -3.45
C PHE A 235 -1.14 -11.76 -3.45
N ALA A 236 -0.87 -11.11 -4.57
CA ALA A 236 0.18 -10.09 -4.70
C ALA A 236 -0.33 -8.96 -5.60
N LEU A 237 -1.15 -8.08 -5.02
CA LEU A 237 -1.81 -6.97 -5.70
C LEU A 237 -1.34 -5.63 -5.15
N GLY A 238 -1.30 -4.63 -6.03
CA GLY A 238 -0.99 -3.26 -5.66
C GLY A 238 -1.97 -2.27 -6.29
N VAL A 239 -2.30 -1.21 -5.54
CA VAL A 239 -3.15 -0.10 -5.99
C VAL A 239 -2.46 1.24 -5.73
N GLN A 240 -2.60 2.19 -6.65
CA GLN A 240 -1.98 3.50 -6.51
C GLN A 240 -2.82 4.46 -5.66
N TRP A 241 -4.14 4.27 -5.66
CA TRP A 241 -5.04 5.02 -4.77
C TRP A 241 -4.98 4.54 -3.33
N HIS A 242 -5.58 5.28 -2.43
CA HIS A 242 -5.65 4.95 -1.00
C HIS A 242 -6.89 4.11 -0.69
N ALA A 243 -6.76 2.80 -0.90
CA ALA A 243 -7.82 1.82 -0.64
C ALA A 243 -8.17 1.66 0.85
N GLU A 244 -7.26 2.05 1.75
CA GLU A 244 -7.49 2.04 3.18
C GLU A 244 -8.42 3.16 3.66
N TYR A 245 -8.80 4.10 2.78
CA TYR A 245 -9.77 5.13 3.11
C TYR A 245 -11.19 4.61 2.98
N ASP A 246 -11.92 4.64 4.08
CA ASP A 246 -13.33 4.24 4.22
C ASP A 246 -13.71 2.89 3.54
N PRO A 247 -12.95 1.80 3.73
CA PRO A 247 -13.23 0.52 3.08
C PRO A 247 -14.52 -0.12 3.60
N GLN A 248 -15.07 0.36 4.71
CA GLN A 248 -16.36 -0.10 5.24
C GLN A 248 -17.54 0.42 4.40
N ARG A 249 -17.43 1.59 3.75
CA ARG A 249 -18.49 2.19 2.94
C ARG A 249 -18.21 2.13 1.45
N ASN A 250 -16.95 2.31 1.04
CA ASN A 250 -16.55 2.21 -0.36
C ASN A 250 -16.51 0.74 -0.80
N PRO A 251 -17.37 0.31 -1.75
CA PRO A 251 -17.49 -1.10 -2.13
C PRO A 251 -16.24 -1.64 -2.83
N ILE A 252 -15.51 -0.79 -3.58
CA ILE A 252 -14.26 -1.16 -4.27
C ILE A 252 -13.18 -1.48 -3.25
N ASN A 253 -12.94 -0.56 -2.32
CA ASN A 253 -11.94 -0.72 -1.27
C ASN A 253 -12.28 -1.90 -0.36
N ARG A 254 -13.59 -2.08 -0.04
CA ARG A 254 -14.07 -3.22 0.74
C ARG A 254 -13.73 -4.54 0.06
N ALA A 255 -14.05 -4.69 -1.23
CA ALA A 255 -13.81 -5.92 -1.96
C ALA A 255 -12.32 -6.30 -1.98
N LEU A 256 -11.42 -5.33 -2.15
CA LEU A 256 -9.97 -5.55 -2.11
C LEU A 256 -9.50 -6.08 -0.75
N PHE A 257 -9.91 -5.44 0.36
CA PHE A 257 -9.53 -5.90 1.70
C PHE A 257 -10.20 -7.23 2.09
N GLN A 258 -11.40 -7.52 1.60
CA GLN A 258 -12.05 -8.83 1.78
C GLN A 258 -11.28 -9.93 1.03
N ALA A 259 -10.93 -9.71 -0.23
CA ALA A 259 -10.14 -10.65 -1.01
C ALA A 259 -8.75 -10.89 -0.40
N PHE A 260 -8.12 -9.84 0.15
CA PHE A 260 -6.89 -10.00 0.92
C PHE A 260 -7.13 -10.87 2.16
N GLY A 261 -8.21 -10.65 2.92
CA GLY A 261 -8.60 -11.47 4.07
C GLY A 261 -8.81 -12.94 3.72
N GLU A 262 -9.47 -13.23 2.61
CA GLU A 262 -9.67 -14.60 2.10
C GLU A 262 -8.32 -15.26 1.76
N ALA A 263 -7.42 -14.52 1.12
CA ALA A 263 -6.08 -15.01 0.80
C ALA A 263 -5.25 -15.33 2.06
N LEU A 264 -5.39 -14.54 3.14
CA LEU A 264 -4.75 -14.82 4.43
C LEU A 264 -5.23 -16.14 5.05
N LEU A 265 -6.50 -16.45 4.90
CA LEU A 265 -7.05 -17.72 5.40
C LEU A 265 -6.59 -18.92 4.57
N ALA A 266 -6.52 -18.74 3.24
CA ALA A 266 -6.04 -19.78 2.33
C ALA A 266 -4.54 -20.10 2.53
N SER A 267 -3.71 -19.11 2.88
CA SER A 267 -2.28 -19.30 3.14
C SER A 267 -1.99 -20.10 4.42
N LYS A 268 -2.85 -19.97 5.45
CA LYS A 268 -2.74 -20.72 6.71
C LYS A 268 -2.80 -22.24 6.55
N GLY A 269 -3.49 -22.72 5.52
CA GLY A 269 -3.64 -24.15 5.25
C GLY A 269 -2.42 -24.79 4.56
N ARG A 270 -1.37 -24.00 4.25
CA ARG A 270 -0.16 -24.45 3.54
C ARG A 270 1.09 -24.52 4.44
N ALA A 271 0.97 -24.13 5.69
CA ALA A 271 2.07 -24.17 6.68
C ALA A 271 2.08 -25.47 7.49
#